data_cef9bb0fd30bd202aa436f18bf13b94d
#
_entry.id   cef9bb0fd30bd202aa436f18bf13b94d
#
_cell.length_a   1.000
_cell.length_b   1.000
_cell.length_c   1.000
_cell.angle_alpha   90.00
_cell.angle_beta   90.00
_cell.angle_gamma   90.00
#
_symmetry.space_group_name_H-M   'P 1'
#
loop_
_entity.id
_entity.type
_entity.pdbx_description
1 polymer ?
#
loop_
_entity_poly.entity_id
_entity_poly.type
_entity_poly.pdbx_seq_one_letter_code
_entity_poly.pdbx_strand_id
1 'polypeptide(L)'
;MQEILGLVRRCVEDYDMIQAGDTVAVGVSGGKDSLLTLTALARLSRFYPKPFRVVAMTIEVGTPGMSFDGVADYCRALGVEYIRVSVPIYEVVFLERREKNPCSLCAKLRRGALSTAMNEHGIRKIALGHHYDDAVETMLMSLIFEGRLGCFQPVTYLSRTDVTQIRPLLYVKERQVVNAAKRLELPIVENPCPANGETRRQEIKELIASLEGRYPDLKQKIFGAMQRYPLYGWGVGGEDK
;
A
#
# COMPACT_ATOMS: atom_id res chain seq x y z
N MET A 1 1.25 -16.34 9.80
CA MET A 1 2.34 -15.41 9.39
C MET A 1 3.31 -16.04 8.40
N GLN A 2 3.70 -17.29 8.53
CA GLN A 2 4.59 -17.97 7.57
C GLN A 2 4.06 -17.97 6.15
N GLU A 3 2.79 -18.29 5.94
CA GLU A 3 2.13 -18.24 4.63
C GLU A 3 2.23 -16.84 3.99
N ILE A 4 1.92 -15.79 4.77
CA ILE A 4 2.02 -14.40 4.27
C ILE A 4 3.46 -14.05 3.91
N LEU A 5 4.44 -14.43 4.73
CA LEU A 5 5.85 -14.19 4.41
C LEU A 5 6.28 -14.92 3.14
N GLY A 6 5.78 -16.14 2.89
CA GLY A 6 6.00 -16.87 1.65
C GLY A 6 5.43 -16.13 0.42
N LEU A 7 4.19 -15.63 0.53
CA LEU A 7 3.56 -14.85 -0.54
C LEU A 7 4.27 -13.51 -0.79
N VAL A 8 4.65 -12.80 0.28
CA VAL A 8 5.40 -11.53 0.18
C VAL A 8 6.76 -11.76 -0.44
N ARG A 9 7.49 -12.78 0.02
CA ARG A 9 8.81 -13.14 -0.55
C ARG A 9 8.69 -13.43 -2.05
N ARG A 10 7.74 -14.28 -2.42
CA ARG A 10 7.50 -14.61 -3.83
C ARG A 10 7.16 -13.35 -4.65
N CYS A 11 6.30 -12.48 -4.15
CA CYS A 11 5.95 -11.24 -4.84
C CYS A 11 7.18 -10.32 -5.03
N VAL A 12 8.02 -10.20 -4.00
CA VAL A 12 9.26 -9.43 -4.05
C VAL A 12 10.24 -10.01 -5.07
N GLU A 13 10.35 -11.34 -5.16
CA GLU A 13 11.21 -12.05 -6.11
C GLU A 13 10.68 -11.96 -7.54
N ASP A 14 9.39 -12.25 -7.76
CA ASP A 14 8.75 -12.26 -9.09
C ASP A 14 8.83 -10.89 -9.79
N TYR A 15 8.77 -9.79 -9.04
CA TYR A 15 8.82 -8.42 -9.56
C TYR A 15 10.14 -7.68 -9.25
N ASP A 16 11.16 -8.39 -8.79
CA ASP A 16 12.49 -7.85 -8.44
C ASP A 16 12.44 -6.54 -7.62
N MET A 17 11.55 -6.52 -6.61
CA MET A 17 11.21 -5.30 -5.87
C MET A 17 12.35 -4.78 -4.99
N ILE A 18 13.23 -5.66 -4.48
CA ILE A 18 14.23 -5.32 -3.47
C ILE A 18 15.62 -5.81 -3.91
N GLN A 19 16.60 -4.91 -3.87
CA GLN A 19 18.00 -5.19 -4.13
C GLN A 19 18.83 -5.19 -2.83
N ALA A 20 19.99 -5.83 -2.88
CA ALA A 20 20.92 -5.79 -1.75
C ALA A 20 21.38 -4.35 -1.48
N GLY A 21 21.33 -3.94 -0.22
CA GLY A 21 21.69 -2.60 0.23
C GLY A 21 20.54 -1.58 0.20
N ASP A 22 19.34 -1.96 -0.29
CA ASP A 22 18.19 -1.05 -0.29
C ASP A 22 17.80 -0.61 1.13
N THR A 23 17.42 0.66 1.25
CA THR A 23 16.60 1.15 2.37
C THR A 23 15.16 1.32 1.87
N VAL A 24 14.26 0.50 2.40
CA VAL A 24 12.85 0.47 2.01
C VAL A 24 12.03 1.16 3.09
N ALA A 25 11.47 2.34 2.77
CA ALA A 25 10.45 2.96 3.62
C ALA A 25 9.13 2.17 3.48
N VAL A 26 8.40 1.99 4.56
CA VAL A 26 7.01 1.55 4.52
C VAL A 26 6.13 2.74 4.85
N GLY A 27 5.24 3.11 3.92
CA GLY A 27 4.25 4.16 4.14
C GLY A 27 3.17 3.68 5.11
N VAL A 28 3.30 4.01 6.39
CA VAL A 28 2.38 3.58 7.44
C VAL A 28 1.26 4.61 7.61
N SER A 29 0.07 4.25 7.14
CA SER A 29 -1.14 5.07 7.27
C SER A 29 -1.91 4.84 8.58
N GLY A 30 -1.49 3.87 9.38
CA GLY A 30 -2.22 3.38 10.56
C GLY A 30 -3.25 2.29 10.23
N GLY A 31 -3.57 2.05 8.98
CA GLY A 31 -4.48 0.96 8.59
C GLY A 31 -3.83 -0.42 8.59
N LYS A 32 -4.67 -1.47 8.68
CA LYS A 32 -4.26 -2.88 8.74
C LYS A 32 -3.25 -3.30 7.66
N ASP A 33 -3.44 -2.78 6.44
CA ASP A 33 -2.65 -3.17 5.26
C ASP A 33 -1.22 -2.63 5.36
N SER A 34 -1.08 -1.36 5.73
CA SER A 34 0.23 -0.71 5.91
C SER A 34 1.02 -1.29 7.09
N LEU A 35 0.34 -1.61 8.20
CA LEU A 35 0.95 -2.24 9.37
C LEU A 35 1.37 -3.69 9.07
N LEU A 36 0.58 -4.44 8.31
CA LEU A 36 0.98 -5.77 7.87
C LEU A 36 2.16 -5.73 6.90
N THR A 37 2.20 -4.74 5.99
CA THR A 37 3.34 -4.52 5.09
C THR A 37 4.62 -4.28 5.90
N LEU A 38 4.56 -3.40 6.89
CA LEU A 38 5.66 -3.13 7.80
C LEU A 38 6.13 -4.40 8.50
N THR A 39 5.19 -5.14 9.09
CA THR A 39 5.49 -6.39 9.82
C THR A 39 6.13 -7.44 8.91
N ALA A 40 5.59 -7.59 7.70
CA ALA A 40 6.08 -8.58 6.75
C ALA A 40 7.50 -8.24 6.27
N LEU A 41 7.76 -6.99 5.89
CA LEU A 41 9.08 -6.56 5.44
C LEU A 41 10.12 -6.55 6.58
N ALA A 42 9.76 -6.10 7.78
CA ALA A 42 10.63 -6.16 8.95
C ALA A 42 11.04 -7.60 9.33
N ARG A 43 10.14 -8.58 9.14
CA ARG A 43 10.47 -9.99 9.33
C ARG A 43 11.25 -10.58 8.17
N LEU A 44 10.89 -10.22 6.93
CA LEU A 44 11.57 -10.69 5.72
C LEU A 44 13.04 -10.24 5.71
N SER A 45 13.33 -8.99 6.08
CA SER A 45 14.69 -8.43 6.08
C SER A 45 15.70 -9.21 6.94
N ARG A 46 15.21 -9.99 7.92
CA ARG A 46 16.06 -10.79 8.82
C ARG A 46 16.67 -12.04 8.18
N PHE A 47 16.08 -12.53 7.08
CA PHE A 47 16.50 -13.77 6.44
C PHE A 47 16.50 -13.72 4.89
N TYR A 48 16.16 -12.56 4.30
CA TYR A 48 16.15 -12.42 2.86
C TYR A 48 17.57 -12.45 2.28
N PRO A 49 17.81 -13.18 1.19
CA PRO A 49 19.17 -13.36 0.62
C PRO A 49 19.81 -12.05 0.16
N LYS A 50 19.01 -11.05 -0.23
CA LYS A 50 19.47 -9.70 -0.54
C LYS A 50 19.27 -8.84 0.70
N PRO A 51 20.30 -8.52 1.51
CA PRO A 51 20.16 -7.72 2.73
C PRO A 51 19.58 -6.33 2.43
N PHE A 52 18.58 -5.91 3.18
CA PHE A 52 17.98 -4.60 3.06
C PHE A 52 17.52 -4.08 4.42
N ARG A 53 17.38 -2.75 4.54
CA ARG A 53 16.90 -2.06 5.74
C ARG A 53 15.45 -1.64 5.57
N VAL A 54 14.66 -1.73 6.63
CA VAL A 54 13.27 -1.25 6.67
C VAL A 54 13.18 -0.04 7.57
N VAL A 55 12.46 0.99 7.13
CA VAL A 55 12.12 2.19 7.88
C VAL A 55 10.60 2.40 7.80
N ALA A 56 9.94 2.64 8.91
CA ALA A 56 8.53 3.02 8.91
C ALA A 56 8.41 4.54 8.75
N MET A 57 7.48 5.01 7.92
CA MET A 57 7.26 6.44 7.69
C MET A 57 5.77 6.78 7.71
N THR A 58 5.38 7.76 8.52
CA THR A 58 4.00 8.26 8.61
C THR A 58 3.96 9.76 8.32
N ILE A 59 3.03 10.17 7.45
CA ILE A 59 2.65 11.57 7.30
C ILE A 59 1.41 11.82 8.15
N GLU A 60 1.60 12.52 9.24
CA GLU A 60 0.53 12.95 10.13
C GLU A 60 -0.11 14.21 9.56
N VAL A 61 -1.35 14.09 9.12
CA VAL A 61 -2.05 15.16 8.40
C VAL A 61 -2.74 16.17 9.31
N GLY A 62 -2.61 16.01 10.64
CA GLY A 62 -3.24 16.91 11.62
C GLY A 62 -4.73 16.65 11.84
N THR A 63 -5.25 15.47 11.49
CA THR A 63 -6.66 15.12 11.77
C THR A 63 -6.88 15.03 13.28
N PRO A 64 -7.86 15.79 13.85
CA PRO A 64 -8.15 15.75 15.28
C PRO A 64 -8.50 14.34 15.76
N GLY A 65 -7.96 13.95 16.93
CA GLY A 65 -8.23 12.63 17.53
C GLY A 65 -7.39 11.48 16.97
N MET A 66 -6.55 11.70 15.96
CA MET A 66 -5.62 10.68 15.48
C MET A 66 -4.33 10.69 16.30
N SER A 67 -3.92 9.51 16.81
CA SER A 67 -2.59 9.30 17.42
C SER A 67 -1.88 8.10 16.78
N PHE A 68 -0.60 8.25 16.54
CA PHE A 68 0.28 7.19 16.05
C PHE A 68 1.25 6.67 17.12
N ASP A 69 1.00 6.92 18.40
CA ASP A 69 1.89 6.50 19.49
C ASP A 69 1.94 4.98 19.62
N GLY A 70 0.81 4.28 19.49
CA GLY A 70 0.79 2.82 19.42
C GLY A 70 1.58 2.25 18.24
N VAL A 71 1.61 2.98 17.10
CA VAL A 71 2.46 2.60 15.95
C VAL A 71 3.94 2.79 16.29
N ALA A 72 4.30 3.86 17.02
CA ALA A 72 5.68 4.10 17.44
C ALA A 72 6.17 2.97 18.36
N ASP A 73 5.36 2.56 19.33
CA ASP A 73 5.69 1.44 20.22
C ASP A 73 5.84 0.14 19.45
N TYR A 74 4.97 -0.09 18.47
CA TYR A 74 5.04 -1.26 17.60
C TYR A 74 6.31 -1.29 16.74
N CYS A 75 6.70 -0.15 16.15
CA CYS A 75 7.96 -0.02 15.40
C CYS A 75 9.17 -0.32 16.29
N ARG A 76 9.17 0.19 17.53
CA ARG A 76 10.21 -0.10 18.52
C ARG A 76 10.31 -1.59 18.83
N ALA A 77 9.16 -2.27 19.03
CA ALA A 77 9.12 -3.71 19.29
C ALA A 77 9.60 -4.54 18.08
N LEU A 78 9.39 -4.04 16.84
CA LEU A 78 9.92 -4.66 15.63
C LEU A 78 11.43 -4.39 15.41
N GLY A 79 12.01 -3.43 16.11
CA GLY A 79 13.38 -2.94 15.86
C GLY A 79 13.50 -2.14 14.56
N VAL A 80 12.44 -1.44 14.17
CA VAL A 80 12.37 -0.63 12.95
C VAL A 80 12.41 0.84 13.30
N GLU A 81 13.27 1.62 12.62
CA GLU A 81 13.26 3.07 12.73
C GLU A 81 11.92 3.64 12.28
N TYR A 82 11.41 4.63 13.01
CA TYR A 82 10.13 5.26 12.71
C TYR A 82 10.28 6.77 12.52
N ILE A 83 9.94 7.23 11.32
CA ILE A 83 9.96 8.64 10.93
C ILE A 83 8.52 9.14 10.90
N ARG A 84 8.24 10.17 11.73
CA ARG A 84 6.94 10.86 11.78
C ARG A 84 7.11 12.26 11.23
N VAL A 85 6.29 12.60 10.24
CA VAL A 85 6.31 13.94 9.61
C VAL A 85 4.94 14.56 9.79
N SER A 86 4.86 15.60 10.60
CA SER A 86 3.62 16.34 10.85
C SER A 86 3.46 17.45 9.82
N VAL A 87 2.31 17.50 9.17
CA VAL A 87 1.95 18.53 8.18
C VAL A 87 0.48 18.95 8.37
N PRO A 88 0.14 20.24 8.30
CA PRO A 88 -1.20 20.74 8.58
C PRO A 88 -2.18 20.54 7.40
N ILE A 89 -2.17 19.35 6.80
CA ILE A 89 -2.99 19.07 5.60
C ILE A 89 -4.48 19.12 5.91
N TYR A 90 -4.90 18.65 7.08
CA TYR A 90 -6.31 18.70 7.49
C TYR A 90 -6.81 20.14 7.55
N GLU A 91 -6.05 21.04 8.17
CA GLU A 91 -6.36 22.46 8.27
C GLU A 91 -6.49 23.09 6.89
N VAL A 92 -5.48 22.90 6.03
CA VAL A 92 -5.47 23.45 4.66
C VAL A 92 -6.66 22.94 3.84
N VAL A 93 -6.99 21.66 3.91
CA VAL A 93 -8.01 21.04 3.04
C VAL A 93 -9.43 21.35 3.53
N PHE A 94 -9.68 21.25 4.83
CA PHE A 94 -11.04 21.30 5.39
C PHE A 94 -11.39 22.67 5.98
N LEU A 95 -10.46 23.42 6.54
CA LEU A 95 -10.73 24.68 7.22
C LEU A 95 -10.45 25.89 6.32
N GLU A 96 -9.28 25.92 5.66
CA GLU A 96 -8.89 27.07 4.83
C GLU A 96 -9.54 27.00 3.44
N ARG A 97 -9.28 25.92 2.67
CA ARG A 97 -9.72 25.81 1.27
C ARG A 97 -11.14 25.33 1.10
N ARG A 98 -11.69 24.58 2.06
CA ARG A 98 -13.03 23.98 2.01
C ARG A 98 -13.29 23.29 0.67
N GLU A 99 -12.35 22.45 0.27
CA GLU A 99 -12.32 21.81 -1.06
C GLU A 99 -13.58 20.97 -1.31
N LYS A 100 -14.14 21.10 -2.53
CA LYS A 100 -15.27 20.26 -2.96
C LYS A 100 -14.89 18.78 -3.08
N ASN A 101 -13.61 18.49 -3.42
CA ASN A 101 -13.06 17.15 -3.47
C ASN A 101 -11.85 17.03 -2.54
N PRO A 102 -12.07 16.99 -1.20
CA PRO A 102 -11.02 17.05 -0.20
C PRO A 102 -10.04 15.88 -0.31
N CYS A 103 -10.53 14.69 -0.68
CA CYS A 103 -9.69 13.48 -0.79
C CYS A 103 -8.59 13.61 -1.85
N SER A 104 -8.89 14.24 -2.99
CA SER A 104 -7.92 14.43 -4.08
C SER A 104 -6.77 15.36 -3.66
N LEU A 105 -7.10 16.51 -3.05
CA LEU A 105 -6.09 17.45 -2.57
C LEU A 105 -5.28 16.85 -1.41
N CYS A 106 -5.94 16.23 -0.45
CA CYS A 106 -5.28 15.55 0.67
C CYS A 106 -4.27 14.50 0.17
N ALA A 107 -4.67 13.65 -0.78
CA ALA A 107 -3.80 12.64 -1.37
C ALA A 107 -2.59 13.26 -2.10
N LYS A 108 -2.78 14.39 -2.79
CA LYS A 108 -1.71 15.13 -3.47
C LYS A 108 -0.71 15.69 -2.47
N LEU A 109 -1.19 16.36 -1.43
CA LEU A 109 -0.34 16.96 -0.38
C LEU A 109 0.43 15.90 0.41
N ARG A 110 -0.25 14.80 0.80
CA ARG A 110 0.41 13.67 1.48
C ARG A 110 1.52 13.07 0.65
N ARG A 111 1.30 12.86 -0.65
CA ARG A 111 2.35 12.35 -1.56
C ARG A 111 3.52 13.31 -1.66
N GLY A 112 3.25 14.61 -1.74
CA GLY A 112 4.30 15.63 -1.74
C GLY A 112 5.15 15.58 -0.46
N ALA A 113 4.50 15.62 0.71
CA ALA A 113 5.17 15.56 2.01
C ALA A 113 5.99 14.27 2.17
N LEU A 114 5.42 13.13 1.74
CA LEU A 114 6.12 11.85 1.78
C LEU A 114 7.39 11.86 0.90
N SER A 115 7.29 12.37 -0.32
CA SER A 115 8.45 12.47 -1.22
C SER A 115 9.53 13.41 -0.68
N THR A 116 9.15 14.53 -0.08
CA THR A 116 10.09 15.45 0.57
C THR A 116 10.82 14.75 1.71
N ALA A 117 10.08 14.12 2.64
CA ALA A 117 10.65 13.39 3.75
C ALA A 117 11.58 12.24 3.31
N MET A 118 11.20 11.49 2.30
CA MET A 118 12.05 10.44 1.73
C MET A 118 13.37 11.01 1.21
N ASN A 119 13.32 12.14 0.48
CA ASN A 119 14.51 12.79 -0.05
C ASN A 119 15.44 13.30 1.06
N GLU A 120 14.88 13.92 2.10
CA GLU A 120 15.64 14.41 3.28
C GLU A 120 16.37 13.27 4.00
N HIS A 121 15.80 12.08 4.02
CA HIS A 121 16.40 10.89 4.61
C HIS A 121 17.20 10.02 3.62
N GLY A 122 17.35 10.45 2.37
CA GLY A 122 18.09 9.71 1.33
C GLY A 122 17.45 8.39 0.93
N ILE A 123 16.14 8.21 1.17
CA ILE A 123 15.40 6.99 0.87
C ILE A 123 14.79 7.08 -0.53
N ARG A 124 15.06 6.09 -1.39
CA ARG A 124 14.59 6.06 -2.79
C ARG A 124 13.54 4.97 -3.08
N LYS A 125 13.19 4.17 -2.09
CA LYS A 125 12.24 3.07 -2.27
C LYS A 125 11.18 3.09 -1.17
N ILE A 126 9.90 2.96 -1.57
CA ILE A 126 8.77 2.91 -0.63
C ILE A 126 7.84 1.74 -0.92
N ALA A 127 7.50 0.99 0.12
CA ALA A 127 6.49 -0.06 0.09
C ALA A 127 5.12 0.48 0.49
N LEU A 128 4.11 0.15 -0.30
CA LEU A 128 2.72 0.51 -0.10
C LEU A 128 1.89 -0.74 0.18
N GLY A 129 0.88 -0.62 1.03
CA GLY A 129 0.05 -1.73 1.51
C GLY A 129 -1.04 -2.22 0.55
N HIS A 130 -0.91 -1.99 -0.77
CA HIS A 130 -1.88 -2.53 -1.73
C HIS A 130 -1.75 -4.06 -1.81
N HIS A 131 -2.90 -4.73 -1.72
CA HIS A 131 -2.99 -6.18 -1.72
C HIS A 131 -3.71 -6.72 -2.96
N TYR A 132 -3.90 -8.05 -3.03
CA TYR A 132 -4.47 -8.78 -4.16
C TYR A 132 -5.84 -8.22 -4.60
N ASP A 133 -6.74 -8.02 -3.64
CA ASP A 133 -8.10 -7.55 -3.92
C ASP A 133 -8.10 -6.11 -4.43
N ASP A 134 -7.21 -5.23 -3.93
CA ASP A 134 -7.04 -3.87 -4.45
C ASP A 134 -6.69 -3.84 -5.94
N ALA A 135 -5.88 -4.78 -6.41
CA ALA A 135 -5.50 -4.86 -7.81
C ALA A 135 -6.69 -5.25 -8.68
N VAL A 136 -7.46 -6.25 -8.25
CA VAL A 136 -8.68 -6.70 -8.95
C VAL A 136 -9.73 -5.59 -8.98
N GLU A 137 -9.96 -4.93 -7.84
CA GLU A 137 -10.88 -3.79 -7.72
C GLU A 137 -10.47 -2.64 -8.64
N THR A 138 -9.18 -2.27 -8.63
CA THR A 138 -8.67 -1.17 -9.46
C THR A 138 -8.80 -1.48 -10.94
N MET A 139 -8.54 -2.72 -11.36
CA MET A 139 -8.73 -3.16 -12.74
C MET A 139 -10.18 -3.01 -13.18
N LEU A 140 -11.14 -3.46 -12.36
CA LEU A 140 -12.56 -3.35 -12.66
C LEU A 140 -13.05 -1.89 -12.61
N MET A 141 -12.56 -1.08 -11.66
CA MET A 141 -12.84 0.36 -11.64
C MET A 141 -12.40 1.04 -12.93
N SER A 142 -11.18 0.75 -13.39
CA SER A 142 -10.65 1.31 -14.62
C SER A 142 -11.47 0.87 -15.84
N LEU A 143 -11.86 -0.40 -15.91
CA LEU A 143 -12.68 -0.93 -16.98
C LEU A 143 -14.09 -0.31 -17.01
N ILE A 144 -14.76 -0.27 -15.87
CA ILE A 144 -16.19 0.12 -15.78
C ILE A 144 -16.36 1.65 -15.82
N PHE A 145 -15.53 2.40 -15.10
CA PHE A 145 -15.70 3.85 -14.95
C PHE A 145 -14.85 4.68 -15.90
N GLU A 146 -13.75 4.12 -16.42
CA GLU A 146 -12.82 4.86 -17.29
C GLU A 146 -12.74 4.30 -18.70
N GLY A 147 -13.39 3.15 -18.98
CA GLY A 147 -13.39 2.52 -20.30
C GLY A 147 -12.03 2.05 -20.78
N ARG A 148 -11.10 1.75 -19.88
CA ARG A 148 -9.75 1.30 -20.19
C ARG A 148 -9.29 0.12 -19.35
N LEU A 149 -8.36 -0.66 -19.87
CA LEU A 149 -7.65 -1.68 -19.12
C LEU A 149 -6.50 -1.03 -18.37
N GLY A 150 -6.62 -0.88 -17.05
CA GLY A 150 -5.61 -0.22 -16.24
C GLY A 150 -5.61 -0.65 -14.79
N CYS A 151 -4.41 -0.75 -14.22
CA CYS A 151 -4.18 -0.97 -12.79
C CYS A 151 -2.89 -0.27 -12.39
N PHE A 152 -2.69 -0.06 -11.09
CA PHE A 152 -1.37 0.34 -10.61
C PHE A 152 -0.36 -0.80 -10.85
N GLN A 153 0.91 -0.45 -11.05
CA GLN A 153 1.97 -1.44 -11.29
C GLN A 153 2.47 -2.05 -9.98
N PRO A 154 2.95 -3.30 -9.98
CA PRO A 154 3.68 -3.90 -8.84
C PRO A 154 4.88 -3.07 -8.38
N VAL A 155 5.64 -2.56 -9.35
CA VAL A 155 6.76 -1.62 -9.17
C VAL A 155 6.52 -0.39 -10.03
N THR A 156 6.64 0.80 -9.48
CA THR A 156 6.44 2.07 -10.20
C THR A 156 7.60 3.01 -9.88
N TYR A 157 8.36 3.40 -10.90
CA TYR A 157 9.37 4.45 -10.75
C TYR A 157 8.76 5.83 -11.00
N LEU A 158 8.94 6.73 -10.06
CA LEU A 158 8.47 8.11 -10.11
C LEU A 158 9.64 9.04 -10.47
N SER A 159 9.85 9.30 -11.75
CA SER A 159 10.99 10.06 -12.25
C SER A 159 11.12 11.48 -11.68
N ARG A 160 9.98 12.14 -11.36
CA ARG A 160 9.99 13.50 -10.79
C ARG A 160 10.56 13.57 -9.36
N THR A 161 10.49 12.49 -8.62
CA THR A 161 10.90 12.43 -7.20
C THR A 161 12.02 11.45 -6.96
N ASP A 162 12.45 10.73 -8.01
CA ASP A 162 13.46 9.68 -7.96
C ASP A 162 13.13 8.63 -6.88
N VAL A 163 11.87 8.19 -6.84
CA VAL A 163 11.37 7.23 -5.85
C VAL A 163 10.75 6.03 -6.57
N THR A 164 11.13 4.83 -6.16
CA THR A 164 10.49 3.59 -6.60
C THR A 164 9.43 3.16 -5.58
N GLN A 165 8.19 3.02 -6.02
CA GLN A 165 7.10 2.44 -5.23
C GLN A 165 7.00 0.95 -5.50
N ILE A 166 6.92 0.14 -4.44
CA ILE A 166 6.73 -1.30 -4.51
C ILE A 166 5.49 -1.73 -3.73
N ARG A 167 4.90 -2.87 -4.09
CA ARG A 167 3.65 -3.38 -3.50
C ARG A 167 3.78 -4.85 -3.08
N PRO A 168 4.47 -5.13 -1.97
CA PRO A 168 4.82 -6.50 -1.58
C PRO A 168 3.64 -7.39 -1.21
N LEU A 169 2.45 -6.81 -0.88
CA LEU A 169 1.26 -7.56 -0.50
C LEU A 169 0.40 -8.01 -1.70
N LEU A 170 0.80 -7.79 -2.94
CA LEU A 170 -0.02 -8.10 -4.12
C LEU A 170 -0.47 -9.56 -4.24
N TYR A 171 0.24 -10.50 -3.63
CA TYR A 171 -0.16 -11.91 -3.61
C TYR A 171 -0.96 -12.30 -2.37
N VAL A 172 -1.17 -11.37 -1.44
CA VAL A 172 -1.91 -11.59 -0.19
C VAL A 172 -3.35 -11.12 -0.36
N LYS A 173 -4.33 -11.99 -0.09
CA LYS A 173 -5.75 -11.66 -0.17
C LYS A 173 -6.19 -10.81 1.04
N GLU A 174 -7.17 -9.93 0.86
CA GLU A 174 -7.69 -9.06 1.94
C GLU A 174 -8.09 -9.88 3.18
N ARG A 175 -8.74 -11.04 3.00
CA ARG A 175 -9.09 -11.93 4.11
C ARG A 175 -7.87 -12.37 4.94
N GLN A 176 -6.74 -12.64 4.27
CA GLN A 176 -5.49 -13.02 4.97
C GLN A 176 -4.92 -11.82 5.73
N VAL A 177 -5.01 -10.60 5.17
CA VAL A 177 -4.61 -9.35 5.84
C VAL A 177 -5.43 -9.13 7.11
N VAL A 178 -6.76 -9.21 7.02
CA VAL A 178 -7.68 -9.04 8.16
C VAL A 178 -7.38 -10.06 9.27
N ASN A 179 -7.23 -11.34 8.91
CA ASN A 179 -6.94 -12.40 9.87
C ASN A 179 -5.57 -12.22 10.53
N ALA A 180 -4.57 -11.79 9.77
CA ALA A 180 -3.23 -11.52 10.30
C ALA A 180 -3.24 -10.30 11.23
N ALA A 181 -3.92 -9.22 10.85
CA ALA A 181 -4.04 -8.02 11.67
C ALA A 181 -4.65 -8.32 13.05
N LYS A 182 -5.73 -9.11 13.07
CA LYS A 182 -6.37 -9.55 14.32
C LYS A 182 -5.43 -10.42 15.17
N ARG A 183 -4.79 -11.44 14.56
CA ARG A 183 -3.93 -12.38 15.28
C ARG A 183 -2.64 -11.76 15.82
N LEU A 184 -2.15 -10.70 15.14
CA LEU A 184 -0.94 -9.99 15.55
C LEU A 184 -1.26 -8.77 16.42
N GLU A 185 -2.55 -8.52 16.69
CA GLU A 185 -3.01 -7.37 17.50
C GLU A 185 -2.37 -6.06 17.01
N LEU A 186 -2.40 -5.86 15.67
CA LEU A 186 -1.77 -4.67 15.08
C LEU A 186 -2.41 -3.40 15.63
N PRO A 187 -1.62 -2.37 15.98
CA PRO A 187 -2.10 -1.11 16.53
C PRO A 187 -2.77 -0.26 15.45
N ILE A 188 -3.97 -0.68 15.01
CA ILE A 188 -4.71 0.02 13.97
C ILE A 188 -5.18 1.36 14.50
N VAL A 189 -4.89 2.42 13.76
CA VAL A 189 -5.32 3.78 14.06
C VAL A 189 -6.66 4.03 13.39
N GLU A 190 -7.66 4.40 14.17
CA GLU A 190 -8.95 4.84 13.62
C GLU A 190 -8.78 6.14 12.84
N ASN A 191 -9.45 6.22 11.70
CA ASN A 191 -9.43 7.41 10.86
C ASN A 191 -10.74 8.17 10.98
N PRO A 192 -10.81 9.23 11.80
CA PRO A 192 -12.02 10.01 12.02
C PRO A 192 -12.28 11.04 10.91
N CYS A 193 -11.62 10.92 9.76
CA CYS A 193 -11.78 11.87 8.66
C CYS A 193 -13.25 11.93 8.18
N PRO A 194 -13.88 13.11 8.13
CA PRO A 194 -15.29 13.25 7.73
C PRO A 194 -15.54 12.89 6.26
N ALA A 195 -14.50 12.86 5.42
CA ALA A 195 -14.60 12.43 4.02
C ALA A 195 -14.48 10.89 3.84
N ASN A 196 -14.45 10.15 4.94
CA ASN A 196 -14.39 8.68 4.92
C ASN A 196 -15.81 8.14 4.72
N GLY A 197 -16.20 7.82 3.48
CA GLY A 197 -17.56 7.42 3.14
C GLY A 197 -17.66 6.52 1.92
N GLU A 198 -18.88 6.35 1.41
CA GLU A 198 -19.17 5.54 0.22
C GLU A 198 -18.33 5.97 -0.97
N THR A 199 -17.59 5.02 -1.53
CA THR A 199 -16.71 5.25 -2.66
C THR A 199 -17.07 4.31 -3.80
N ARG A 200 -16.73 4.68 -5.05
CA ARG A 200 -16.83 3.79 -6.22
C ARG A 200 -16.14 2.43 -5.99
N ARG A 201 -15.15 2.40 -5.12
CA ARG A 201 -14.48 1.15 -4.74
C ARG A 201 -15.41 0.23 -3.96
N GLN A 202 -16.29 0.76 -3.12
CA GLN A 202 -17.28 -0.04 -2.39
C GLN A 202 -18.29 -0.68 -3.37
N GLU A 203 -18.77 0.07 -4.37
CA GLU A 203 -19.65 -0.48 -5.42
C GLU A 203 -18.98 -1.66 -6.15
N ILE A 204 -17.69 -1.54 -6.46
CA ILE A 204 -16.95 -2.62 -7.12
C ILE A 204 -16.75 -3.81 -6.18
N LYS A 205 -16.51 -3.61 -4.89
CA LYS A 205 -16.44 -4.72 -3.92
C LYS A 205 -17.75 -5.50 -3.87
N GLU A 206 -18.88 -4.82 -3.84
CA GLU A 206 -20.21 -5.44 -3.82
C GLU A 206 -20.50 -6.18 -5.14
N LEU A 207 -20.15 -5.58 -6.27
CA LEU A 207 -20.26 -6.25 -7.58
C LEU A 207 -19.40 -7.52 -7.63
N ILE A 208 -18.15 -7.46 -7.21
CA ILE A 208 -17.26 -8.63 -7.15
C ILE A 208 -17.87 -9.70 -6.24
N ALA A 209 -18.34 -9.34 -5.05
CA ALA A 209 -18.95 -10.29 -4.11
C ALA A 209 -20.18 -10.98 -4.73
N SER A 210 -21.03 -10.25 -5.44
CA SER A 210 -22.19 -10.81 -6.14
C SER A 210 -21.80 -11.79 -7.24
N LEU A 211 -20.71 -11.49 -7.97
CA LEU A 211 -20.23 -12.34 -9.06
C LEU A 211 -19.46 -13.57 -8.55
N GLU A 212 -18.74 -13.48 -7.43
CA GLU A 212 -18.00 -14.62 -6.86
C GLU A 212 -18.93 -15.76 -6.44
N GLY A 213 -20.18 -15.48 -6.05
CA GLY A 213 -21.20 -16.51 -5.79
C GLY A 213 -21.48 -17.38 -7.00
N ARG A 214 -21.39 -16.82 -8.21
CA ARG A 214 -21.60 -17.52 -9.49
C ARG A 214 -20.29 -18.00 -10.13
N TYR A 215 -19.21 -17.26 -9.92
CA TYR A 215 -17.90 -17.50 -10.52
C TYR A 215 -16.81 -17.50 -9.42
N PRO A 216 -16.62 -18.60 -8.68
CA PRO A 216 -15.71 -18.64 -7.50
C PRO A 216 -14.26 -18.25 -7.80
N ASP A 217 -13.80 -18.41 -9.06
CA ASP A 217 -12.44 -18.10 -9.48
C ASP A 217 -12.30 -16.71 -10.11
N LEU A 218 -13.32 -15.86 -10.02
CA LEU A 218 -13.35 -14.58 -10.73
C LEU A 218 -12.11 -13.73 -10.45
N LYS A 219 -11.81 -13.46 -9.18
CA LYS A 219 -10.63 -12.66 -8.78
C LYS A 219 -9.34 -13.29 -9.30
N GLN A 220 -9.23 -14.62 -9.23
CA GLN A 220 -8.03 -15.32 -9.69
C GLN A 220 -7.85 -15.22 -11.21
N LYS A 221 -8.95 -15.30 -11.96
CA LYS A 221 -8.94 -15.14 -13.42
C LYS A 221 -8.56 -13.71 -13.83
N ILE A 222 -9.12 -12.70 -13.16
CA ILE A 222 -8.80 -11.29 -13.42
C ILE A 222 -7.32 -11.02 -13.11
N PHE A 223 -6.84 -11.38 -11.93
CA PHE A 223 -5.45 -11.19 -11.53
C PHE A 223 -4.49 -11.94 -12.47
N GLY A 224 -4.79 -13.19 -12.78
CA GLY A 224 -3.99 -13.98 -13.72
C GLY A 224 -4.03 -13.43 -15.16
N ALA A 225 -5.11 -12.79 -15.58
CA ALA A 225 -5.17 -12.11 -16.88
C ALA A 225 -4.23 -10.91 -16.92
N MET A 226 -4.16 -10.10 -15.86
CA MET A 226 -3.22 -8.97 -15.76
C MET A 226 -1.76 -9.42 -15.88
N GLN A 227 -1.42 -10.60 -15.37
CA GLN A 227 -0.06 -11.16 -15.44
C GLN A 227 0.28 -11.77 -16.81
N ARG A 228 -0.68 -12.47 -17.46
CA ARG A 228 -0.47 -13.20 -18.72
C ARG A 228 -0.60 -12.34 -19.98
N TYR A 229 -1.48 -11.34 -19.93
CA TYR A 229 -1.69 -10.37 -21.03
C TYR A 229 -1.31 -9.01 -20.48
N PRO A 230 -0.03 -8.68 -20.48
CA PRO A 230 0.49 -7.73 -19.55
C PRO A 230 -0.16 -6.36 -19.72
N LEU A 231 -0.85 -5.96 -18.70
CA LEU A 231 -0.90 -4.56 -18.39
C LEU A 231 0.54 -4.14 -18.11
N TYR A 232 0.94 -3.01 -18.63
CA TYR A 232 2.29 -2.50 -18.45
C TYR A 232 2.79 -2.65 -17.01
N GLY A 233 3.94 -3.27 -16.84
CA GLY A 233 4.56 -3.54 -15.54
C GLY A 233 4.00 -4.74 -14.75
N TRP A 234 3.13 -5.57 -15.34
CA TRP A 234 2.54 -6.74 -14.66
C TRP A 234 3.14 -8.09 -15.13
N GLY A 235 4.00 -8.08 -16.13
CA GLY A 235 4.74 -9.28 -16.54
C GLY A 235 5.64 -9.80 -15.40
N VAL A 236 5.66 -11.11 -15.17
CA VAL A 236 6.54 -11.77 -14.21
C VAL A 236 7.87 -12.06 -14.91
N GLY A 237 8.99 -11.76 -14.24
CA GLY A 237 10.33 -12.03 -14.79
C GLY A 237 10.87 -10.98 -15.76
N GLY A 238 10.32 -9.76 -15.76
CA GLY A 238 10.85 -8.64 -16.58
C GLY A 238 10.51 -8.74 -18.07
N GLU A 239 9.61 -9.63 -18.48
CA GLU A 239 9.10 -9.68 -19.84
C GLU A 239 8.02 -8.63 -20.06
N ASP A 240 8.41 -7.37 -20.21
CA ASP A 240 7.60 -6.35 -20.90
C ASP A 240 7.67 -6.66 -22.40
N LYS A 241 6.67 -7.34 -22.93
CA LYS A 241 6.44 -7.46 -24.37
C LYS A 241 5.48 -6.39 -24.83
#